data_76182d80f05c30c9e17f353b6b91858c
#
_entry.id   76182d80f05c30c9e17f353b6b91858c
#
_cell.length_a   1.000
_cell.length_b   1.000
_cell.length_c   1.000
_cell.angle_alpha   90.00
_cell.angle_beta   90.00
_cell.angle_gamma   90.00
#
_symmetry.space_group_name_H-M   'P 1'
#
loop_
_entity.id
_entity.type
_entity.pdbx_description
1 polymer ?
#
loop_
_entity_poly.entity_id
_entity_poly.type
_entity_poly.pdbx_seq_one_letter_code
_entity_poly.pdbx_strand_id
1 'polypeptide(L)'
;MSFRIEQDSIGKIKVPSKAYYGAQTQRAIQNFEIGWSMEFSLILPYIIVKKCAAKTNYAQKNISKKLSDAIITACNHILDNPDQYLNEFPVPVFQTGSGTQTNMNVNEVVANKANEILGAKLGSYKFVHPNDHVNMSQSTNDTFPTAILVGSVISSEDNLLPALSMLEKSLVAKAKEFHTIIKVGRTHLQDATPIRLGQEFSGYASMIKNDISRIKHALKECSDLPVGGTAVGTGINTLSGFDELMCSFISEETGLSFNVCKNKFELLSSQNAISNLSAQIRICAGSLNKIANDIRWLACGPMAGIGELILPSNEPGSSIMPGKVNPTQCEAVNMVYAQILGNDATVNYAGTNGNFELNTYRPIIASSIHESISLLSEVAESFTLNALDGLKANEKKIKENLDKSLMLVTALAPKIGYEKAAEIAKKALKENISLKQSAKALGHLSEQEFDKIVKPELMVAPKKA
;
A
#
# COMPACT_ATOMS: atom_id res chain seq x y z
N MET A 1 -11.64 -12.12 -37.27
CA MET A 1 -10.78 -12.96 -36.38
C MET A 1 -10.97 -14.41 -36.74
N SER A 2 -9.90 -15.22 -36.77
CA SER A 2 -9.99 -16.68 -36.95
C SER A 2 -10.18 -17.36 -35.59
N PHE A 3 -10.85 -18.52 -35.59
CA PHE A 3 -11.16 -19.27 -34.38
C PHE A 3 -10.69 -20.71 -34.53
N ARG A 4 -10.31 -21.33 -33.43
CA ARG A 4 -10.16 -22.77 -33.30
C ARG A 4 -11.28 -23.33 -32.44
N ILE A 5 -11.60 -24.61 -32.58
CA ILE A 5 -12.58 -25.30 -31.75
C ILE A 5 -11.82 -26.03 -30.65
N GLU A 6 -12.14 -25.71 -29.40
CA GLU A 6 -11.70 -26.49 -28.23
C GLU A 6 -12.90 -27.17 -27.58
N GLN A 7 -12.63 -28.11 -26.69
CA GLN A 7 -13.64 -28.86 -25.97
C GLN A 7 -13.25 -28.97 -24.49
N ASP A 8 -14.23 -28.76 -23.63
CA ASP A 8 -14.16 -29.05 -22.20
C ASP A 8 -15.28 -30.02 -21.78
N SER A 9 -15.49 -30.21 -20.46
CA SER A 9 -16.54 -31.09 -19.92
C SER A 9 -17.96 -30.67 -20.29
N ILE A 10 -18.18 -29.41 -20.66
CA ILE A 10 -19.51 -28.88 -21.05
C ILE A 10 -19.77 -29.08 -22.55
N GLY A 11 -18.69 -29.09 -23.36
CA GLY A 11 -18.82 -29.28 -24.80
C GLY A 11 -17.88 -28.40 -25.62
N LYS A 12 -18.14 -28.27 -26.92
CA LYS A 12 -17.32 -27.52 -27.87
C LYS A 12 -17.58 -26.02 -27.76
N ILE A 13 -16.50 -25.22 -27.90
CA ILE A 13 -16.53 -23.77 -27.92
C ILE A 13 -15.51 -23.20 -28.92
N LYS A 14 -15.81 -22.03 -29.49
CA LYS A 14 -14.89 -21.27 -30.35
C LYS A 14 -13.96 -20.43 -29.50
N VAL A 15 -12.65 -20.58 -29.67
CA VAL A 15 -11.60 -19.78 -29.01
C VAL A 15 -10.82 -19.04 -30.10
N PRO A 16 -10.43 -17.78 -29.93
CA PRO A 16 -9.58 -17.10 -30.92
C PRO A 16 -8.32 -17.92 -31.23
N SER A 17 -8.00 -18.08 -32.52
CA SER A 17 -6.97 -19.06 -32.94
C SER A 17 -5.57 -18.73 -32.43
N LYS A 18 -5.28 -17.46 -32.09
CA LYS A 18 -3.98 -17.00 -31.57
C LYS A 18 -3.91 -16.92 -30.05
N ALA A 19 -5.05 -17.00 -29.32
CA ALA A 19 -5.06 -16.88 -27.86
C ALA A 19 -4.34 -18.06 -27.21
N TYR A 20 -3.58 -17.81 -26.16
CA TYR A 20 -3.00 -18.86 -25.32
C TYR A 20 -4.01 -19.41 -24.32
N TYR A 21 -5.05 -18.66 -23.94
CA TYR A 21 -6.13 -19.19 -23.12
C TYR A 21 -6.99 -20.19 -23.93
N GLY A 22 -7.77 -21.00 -23.23
CA GLY A 22 -8.54 -22.10 -23.82
C GLY A 22 -10.05 -22.01 -23.60
N ALA A 23 -10.68 -23.19 -23.65
CA ALA A 23 -12.15 -23.35 -23.60
C ALA A 23 -12.76 -22.81 -22.31
N GLN A 24 -12.18 -23.12 -21.15
CA GLN A 24 -12.75 -22.71 -19.86
C GLN A 24 -12.65 -21.19 -19.66
N THR A 25 -11.55 -20.57 -20.05
CA THR A 25 -11.40 -19.11 -20.05
C THR A 25 -12.40 -18.45 -20.98
N GLN A 26 -12.57 -19.00 -22.21
CA GLN A 26 -13.55 -18.44 -23.15
C GLN A 26 -14.98 -18.50 -22.60
N ARG A 27 -15.34 -19.57 -21.88
CA ARG A 27 -16.65 -19.63 -21.20
C ARG A 27 -16.75 -18.62 -20.07
N ALA A 28 -15.68 -18.45 -19.30
CA ALA A 28 -15.66 -17.47 -18.21
C ALA A 28 -15.91 -16.05 -18.71
N ILE A 29 -15.27 -15.64 -19.81
CA ILE A 29 -15.50 -14.34 -20.45
C ILE A 29 -16.97 -14.17 -20.85
N GLN A 30 -17.60 -15.22 -21.41
CA GLN A 30 -18.99 -15.16 -21.85
C GLN A 30 -19.99 -15.20 -20.69
N ASN A 31 -19.61 -15.81 -19.56
CA ASN A 31 -20.49 -15.97 -18.39
C ASN A 31 -20.42 -14.80 -17.41
N PHE A 32 -19.31 -14.10 -17.36
CA PHE A 32 -19.06 -13.01 -16.40
C PHE A 32 -18.70 -11.72 -17.14
N GLU A 33 -19.69 -10.96 -17.54
CA GLU A 33 -19.51 -9.63 -18.17
C GLU A 33 -19.67 -8.52 -17.10
N ILE A 34 -18.91 -8.59 -16.00
CA ILE A 34 -19.08 -7.73 -14.83
C ILE A 34 -17.73 -7.13 -14.39
N GLY A 35 -17.65 -5.81 -14.35
CA GLY A 35 -16.52 -5.09 -13.79
C GLY A 35 -15.28 -5.07 -14.70
N TRP A 36 -14.12 -5.35 -14.14
CA TRP A 36 -12.81 -5.27 -14.78
C TRP A 36 -12.03 -6.59 -14.67
N SER A 37 -11.04 -6.78 -15.53
CA SER A 37 -10.21 -7.99 -15.53
C SER A 37 -9.35 -8.08 -14.26
N MET A 38 -8.97 -9.32 -13.90
CA MET A 38 -8.04 -9.57 -12.81
C MET A 38 -6.69 -8.89 -13.09
N GLU A 39 -6.14 -8.23 -12.08
CA GLU A 39 -4.89 -7.51 -12.20
C GLU A 39 -3.70 -8.44 -12.45
N PHE A 40 -2.78 -7.98 -13.29
CA PHE A 40 -1.60 -8.74 -13.64
C PHE A 40 -0.66 -8.94 -12.45
N SER A 41 -0.71 -8.07 -11.46
CA SER A 41 -0.02 -8.17 -10.17
C SER A 41 -0.37 -9.43 -9.37
N LEU A 42 -1.58 -10.00 -9.56
CA LEU A 42 -1.95 -11.31 -9.02
C LEU A 42 -1.56 -12.45 -9.96
N ILE A 43 -1.61 -12.24 -11.27
CA ILE A 43 -1.35 -13.30 -12.26
C ILE A 43 0.12 -13.77 -12.17
N LEU A 44 1.08 -12.84 -12.05
CA LEU A 44 2.50 -13.21 -11.97
C LEU A 44 2.82 -14.11 -10.76
N PRO A 45 2.42 -13.80 -9.52
CA PRO A 45 2.58 -14.72 -8.39
C PRO A 45 1.89 -16.06 -8.61
N TYR A 46 0.72 -16.06 -9.27
CA TYR A 46 0.05 -17.33 -9.57
C TYR A 46 0.86 -18.19 -10.55
N ILE A 47 1.53 -17.60 -11.54
CA ILE A 47 2.45 -18.31 -12.46
C ILE A 47 3.66 -18.86 -11.68
N ILE A 48 4.19 -18.10 -10.70
CA ILE A 48 5.24 -18.60 -9.79
C ILE A 48 4.75 -19.85 -9.05
N VAL A 49 3.54 -19.83 -8.50
CA VAL A 49 2.92 -21.00 -7.84
C VAL A 49 2.86 -22.20 -8.79
N LYS A 50 2.44 -22.01 -10.06
CA LYS A 50 2.38 -23.09 -11.06
C LYS A 50 3.76 -23.63 -11.44
N LYS A 51 4.75 -22.77 -11.59
CA LYS A 51 6.16 -23.16 -11.79
C LYS A 51 6.66 -24.01 -10.64
N CYS A 52 6.43 -23.61 -9.40
CA CYS A 52 6.83 -24.36 -8.20
C CYS A 52 6.07 -25.69 -8.07
N ALA A 53 4.79 -25.73 -8.45
CA ALA A 53 4.02 -26.97 -8.48
C ALA A 53 4.59 -27.98 -9.49
N ALA A 54 5.04 -27.53 -10.66
CA ALA A 54 5.71 -28.40 -11.63
C ALA A 54 7.04 -28.94 -11.09
N LYS A 55 7.86 -28.10 -10.43
CA LYS A 55 9.10 -28.54 -9.74
C LYS A 55 8.79 -29.60 -8.67
N THR A 56 7.77 -29.35 -7.83
CA THR A 56 7.36 -30.23 -6.73
C THR A 56 6.87 -31.59 -7.25
N ASN A 57 5.96 -31.57 -8.24
CA ASN A 57 5.44 -32.82 -8.85
C ASN A 57 6.55 -33.64 -9.53
N TYR A 58 7.54 -32.99 -10.14
CA TYR A 58 8.71 -33.70 -10.66
C TYR A 58 9.57 -34.29 -9.53
N ALA A 59 9.87 -33.54 -8.48
CA ALA A 59 10.63 -34.02 -7.33
C ALA A 59 9.96 -35.25 -6.68
N GLN A 60 8.63 -35.25 -6.62
CA GLN A 60 7.82 -36.37 -6.11
C GLN A 60 7.55 -37.48 -7.17
N LYS A 61 8.12 -37.35 -8.38
CA LYS A 61 7.97 -38.34 -9.48
C LYS A 61 6.52 -38.48 -10.01
N ASN A 62 5.67 -37.48 -9.80
CA ASN A 62 4.30 -37.47 -10.31
C ASN A 62 4.22 -37.11 -11.81
N ILE A 63 5.19 -36.34 -12.32
CA ILE A 63 5.32 -36.00 -13.74
C ILE A 63 6.74 -36.29 -14.24
N SER A 64 6.87 -36.51 -15.54
CA SER A 64 8.19 -36.72 -16.18
C SER A 64 8.99 -35.41 -16.20
N LYS A 65 10.33 -35.52 -16.24
CA LYS A 65 11.24 -34.38 -16.40
C LYS A 65 10.86 -33.53 -17.62
N LYS A 66 10.54 -34.16 -18.75
CA LYS A 66 10.18 -33.48 -20.00
C LYS A 66 8.97 -32.56 -19.82
N LEU A 67 7.93 -33.02 -19.12
CA LEU A 67 6.71 -32.22 -18.87
C LEU A 67 6.96 -31.09 -17.86
N SER A 68 7.70 -31.40 -16.80
CA SER A 68 8.09 -30.38 -15.80
C SER A 68 8.93 -29.28 -16.43
N ASP A 69 9.97 -29.62 -17.18
CA ASP A 69 10.83 -28.63 -17.88
C ASP A 69 10.04 -27.78 -18.85
N ALA A 70 9.08 -28.36 -19.59
CA ALA A 70 8.22 -27.58 -20.51
C ALA A 70 7.31 -26.60 -19.78
N ILE A 71 6.70 -26.99 -18.66
CA ILE A 71 5.86 -26.12 -17.83
C ILE A 71 6.72 -25.00 -17.21
N ILE A 72 7.88 -25.33 -16.64
CA ILE A 72 8.80 -24.37 -16.06
C ILE A 72 9.26 -23.34 -17.10
N THR A 73 9.63 -23.81 -18.30
CA THR A 73 10.06 -22.94 -19.41
C THR A 73 8.91 -22.03 -19.86
N ALA A 74 7.67 -22.54 -19.92
CA ALA A 74 6.49 -21.73 -20.24
C ALA A 74 6.25 -20.65 -19.19
N CYS A 75 6.32 -21.00 -17.90
CA CYS A 75 6.19 -20.03 -16.80
C CYS A 75 7.28 -18.95 -16.88
N ASN A 76 8.54 -19.34 -17.06
CA ASN A 76 9.65 -18.38 -17.20
C ASN A 76 9.42 -17.42 -18.38
N HIS A 77 8.99 -17.95 -19.54
CA HIS A 77 8.73 -17.11 -20.71
C HIS A 77 7.65 -16.05 -20.43
N ILE A 78 6.60 -16.40 -19.66
CA ILE A 78 5.54 -15.45 -19.29
C ILE A 78 6.06 -14.44 -18.27
N LEU A 79 6.81 -14.88 -17.26
CA LEU A 79 7.39 -14.02 -16.23
C LEU A 79 8.42 -13.03 -16.80
N ASP A 80 9.23 -13.46 -17.78
CA ASP A 80 10.25 -12.63 -18.42
C ASP A 80 9.68 -11.66 -19.47
N ASN A 81 8.45 -11.91 -19.97
CA ASN A 81 7.82 -11.14 -21.04
C ASN A 81 6.36 -10.78 -20.70
N PRO A 82 6.07 -10.17 -19.54
CA PRO A 82 4.71 -9.98 -19.06
C PRO A 82 3.83 -9.21 -20.05
N ASP A 83 4.35 -8.18 -20.70
CA ASP A 83 3.61 -7.32 -21.63
C ASP A 83 3.04 -8.07 -22.85
N GLN A 84 3.67 -9.18 -23.26
CA GLN A 84 3.18 -10.00 -24.36
C GLN A 84 1.94 -10.81 -24.00
N TYR A 85 1.67 -10.97 -22.69
CA TYR A 85 0.61 -11.82 -22.17
C TYR A 85 -0.53 -11.05 -21.50
N LEU A 86 -0.51 -9.72 -21.46
CA LEU A 86 -1.54 -8.91 -20.80
C LEU A 86 -2.96 -9.27 -21.28
N ASN A 87 -3.14 -9.54 -22.57
CA ASN A 87 -4.45 -9.89 -23.15
C ASN A 87 -4.83 -11.36 -22.99
N GLU A 88 -3.96 -12.19 -22.44
CA GLU A 88 -4.21 -13.63 -22.26
C GLU A 88 -4.91 -13.94 -20.92
N PHE A 89 -5.10 -12.92 -20.06
CA PHE A 89 -5.76 -13.05 -18.75
C PHE A 89 -6.99 -12.14 -18.63
N PRO A 90 -8.02 -12.36 -19.49
CA PRO A 90 -9.19 -11.48 -19.60
C PRO A 90 -10.31 -11.80 -18.58
N VAL A 91 -10.10 -12.73 -17.67
CA VAL A 91 -11.12 -13.13 -16.70
C VAL A 91 -11.38 -12.00 -15.71
N PRO A 92 -12.66 -11.57 -15.51
CA PRO A 92 -12.96 -10.45 -14.62
C PRO A 92 -12.80 -10.82 -13.14
N VAL A 93 -12.65 -9.79 -12.30
CA VAL A 93 -12.61 -9.93 -10.83
C VAL A 93 -13.91 -10.55 -10.31
N PHE A 94 -15.06 -10.12 -10.82
CA PHE A 94 -16.36 -10.65 -10.42
C PHE A 94 -16.67 -11.96 -11.17
N GLN A 95 -16.10 -13.04 -10.66
CA GLN A 95 -16.20 -14.42 -11.14
C GLN A 95 -16.67 -15.33 -10.00
N THR A 96 -16.50 -16.66 -10.10
CA THR A 96 -16.74 -17.53 -8.94
C THR A 96 -15.83 -17.15 -7.78
N GLY A 97 -16.37 -17.11 -6.58
CA GLY A 97 -15.69 -16.55 -5.42
C GLY A 97 -14.44 -17.32 -4.94
N SER A 98 -14.25 -18.56 -5.39
CA SER A 98 -13.01 -19.31 -5.19
C SER A 98 -11.87 -18.86 -6.12
N GLY A 99 -12.19 -18.21 -7.25
CA GLY A 99 -11.22 -17.81 -8.28
C GLY A 99 -10.90 -18.89 -9.31
N THR A 100 -11.77 -19.89 -9.46
CA THR A 100 -11.51 -21.05 -10.36
C THR A 100 -11.29 -20.63 -11.80
N GLN A 101 -12.00 -19.62 -12.31
CA GLN A 101 -11.81 -19.16 -13.68
C GLN A 101 -10.43 -18.56 -13.90
N THR A 102 -9.92 -17.78 -12.96
CA THR A 102 -8.54 -17.26 -13.01
C THR A 102 -7.52 -18.41 -12.92
N ASN A 103 -7.72 -19.37 -12.01
CA ASN A 103 -6.84 -20.55 -11.93
C ASN A 103 -6.79 -21.31 -13.26
N MET A 104 -7.95 -21.56 -13.86
CA MET A 104 -8.01 -22.26 -15.14
C MET A 104 -7.45 -21.43 -16.29
N ASN A 105 -7.62 -20.13 -16.29
CA ASN A 105 -7.01 -19.23 -17.24
C ASN A 105 -5.45 -19.34 -17.19
N VAL A 106 -4.88 -19.27 -16.01
CA VAL A 106 -3.43 -19.47 -15.84
C VAL A 106 -3.01 -20.87 -16.30
N ASN A 107 -3.75 -21.90 -15.91
CA ASN A 107 -3.45 -23.29 -16.33
C ASN A 107 -3.49 -23.46 -17.86
N GLU A 108 -4.49 -22.90 -18.54
CA GLU A 108 -4.64 -22.97 -19.99
C GLU A 108 -3.53 -22.21 -20.74
N VAL A 109 -3.19 -20.99 -20.29
CA VAL A 109 -2.11 -20.20 -20.89
C VAL A 109 -0.77 -20.92 -20.74
N VAL A 110 -0.44 -21.39 -19.54
CA VAL A 110 0.80 -22.13 -19.27
C VAL A 110 0.84 -23.44 -20.07
N ALA A 111 -0.27 -24.20 -20.10
CA ALA A 111 -0.33 -25.46 -20.86
C ALA A 111 -0.15 -25.25 -22.36
N ASN A 112 -0.81 -24.24 -22.95
CA ASN A 112 -0.67 -23.92 -24.36
C ASN A 112 0.75 -23.45 -24.72
N LYS A 113 1.36 -22.62 -23.87
CA LYS A 113 2.76 -22.21 -24.07
C LYS A 113 3.72 -23.39 -23.97
N ALA A 114 3.51 -24.29 -23.00
CA ALA A 114 4.33 -25.51 -22.87
C ALA A 114 4.16 -26.45 -24.08
N ASN A 115 2.94 -26.59 -24.61
CA ASN A 115 2.67 -27.37 -25.82
C ASN A 115 3.35 -26.74 -27.06
N GLU A 116 3.33 -25.43 -27.21
CA GLU A 116 4.03 -24.72 -28.29
C GLU A 116 5.54 -24.97 -28.21
N ILE A 117 6.17 -24.90 -27.04
CA ILE A 117 7.57 -25.22 -26.79
C ILE A 117 7.90 -26.68 -27.20
N LEU A 118 6.95 -27.59 -27.01
CA LEU A 118 7.10 -29.01 -27.38
C LEU A 118 6.70 -29.27 -28.86
N GLY A 119 6.41 -28.24 -29.65
CA GLY A 119 6.09 -28.36 -31.07
C GLY A 119 4.64 -28.76 -31.38
N ALA A 120 3.71 -28.61 -30.43
CA ALA A 120 2.29 -28.88 -30.65
C ALA A 120 1.52 -27.58 -30.98
N LYS A 121 0.34 -27.73 -31.59
CA LYS A 121 -0.55 -26.59 -31.89
C LYS A 121 -1.29 -26.14 -30.63
N LEU A 122 -1.59 -24.85 -30.55
CA LEU A 122 -2.43 -24.27 -29.49
C LEU A 122 -3.80 -24.97 -29.43
N GLY A 123 -4.28 -25.23 -28.23
CA GLY A 123 -5.55 -25.90 -27.97
C GLY A 123 -5.54 -27.41 -28.19
N SER A 124 -4.41 -28.00 -28.60
CA SER A 124 -4.34 -29.45 -28.81
C SER A 124 -4.12 -30.25 -27.52
N TYR A 125 -3.52 -29.62 -26.51
CA TYR A 125 -3.12 -30.23 -25.23
C TYR A 125 -2.45 -31.61 -25.39
N LYS A 126 -1.70 -31.78 -26.49
CA LYS A 126 -1.10 -33.07 -26.90
C LYS A 126 -0.13 -33.61 -25.86
N PHE A 127 0.67 -32.75 -25.23
CA PHE A 127 1.69 -33.11 -24.28
C PHE A 127 1.39 -32.66 -22.88
N VAL A 128 0.98 -31.39 -22.72
CA VAL A 128 0.68 -30.75 -21.42
C VAL A 128 -0.80 -30.42 -21.37
N HIS A 129 -1.51 -31.00 -20.40
CA HIS A 129 -2.93 -30.73 -20.16
C HIS A 129 -3.08 -29.76 -18.99
N PRO A 130 -3.98 -28.75 -19.06
CA PRO A 130 -4.13 -27.74 -18.00
C PRO A 130 -4.55 -28.33 -16.65
N ASN A 131 -5.47 -29.31 -16.62
CA ASN A 131 -5.92 -29.94 -15.38
C ASN A 131 -4.94 -31.04 -14.91
N ASP A 132 -4.53 -31.94 -15.82
CA ASP A 132 -3.82 -33.16 -15.43
C ASP A 132 -2.35 -32.92 -15.12
N HIS A 133 -1.74 -31.86 -15.69
CA HIS A 133 -0.33 -31.58 -15.53
C HIS A 133 -0.05 -30.25 -14.83
N VAL A 134 -0.60 -29.11 -15.34
CA VAL A 134 -0.34 -27.79 -14.73
C VAL A 134 -1.00 -27.65 -13.37
N ASN A 135 -2.23 -28.20 -13.21
CA ASN A 135 -2.97 -28.18 -11.95
C ASN A 135 -2.78 -29.43 -11.07
N MET A 136 -1.87 -30.34 -11.43
CA MET A 136 -1.64 -31.59 -10.70
C MET A 136 -1.33 -31.34 -9.23
N SER A 137 -1.92 -32.14 -8.32
CA SER A 137 -1.79 -32.06 -6.86
C SER A 137 -2.27 -30.73 -6.26
N GLN A 138 -3.15 -29.99 -6.95
CA GLN A 138 -3.63 -28.67 -6.54
C GLN A 138 -5.15 -28.57 -6.62
N SER A 139 -5.70 -27.64 -5.86
CA SER A 139 -7.04 -27.10 -6.05
C SER A 139 -6.93 -25.57 -6.17
N THR A 140 -7.90 -24.91 -6.81
CA THR A 140 -8.02 -23.45 -6.71
C THR A 140 -8.14 -23.02 -5.26
N ASN A 141 -8.76 -23.87 -4.43
CA ASN A 141 -9.05 -23.53 -3.03
C ASN A 141 -7.80 -23.29 -2.18
N ASP A 142 -6.70 -23.96 -2.47
CA ASP A 142 -5.42 -23.72 -1.80
C ASP A 142 -4.47 -22.82 -2.59
N THR A 143 -4.46 -22.91 -3.93
CA THR A 143 -3.50 -22.15 -4.75
C THR A 143 -3.88 -20.69 -4.97
N PHE A 144 -5.16 -20.35 -5.01
CA PHE A 144 -5.58 -18.95 -5.17
C PHE A 144 -5.21 -18.11 -3.94
N PRO A 145 -5.55 -18.49 -2.68
CA PRO A 145 -5.09 -17.76 -1.51
C PRO A 145 -3.57 -17.79 -1.37
N THR A 146 -2.89 -18.87 -1.76
CA THR A 146 -1.42 -18.91 -1.84
C THR A 146 -0.90 -17.81 -2.77
N ALA A 147 -1.48 -17.64 -3.97
CA ALA A 147 -1.06 -16.61 -4.91
C ALA A 147 -1.33 -15.18 -4.35
N ILE A 148 -2.45 -14.96 -3.65
CA ILE A 148 -2.72 -13.67 -2.98
C ILE A 148 -1.63 -13.36 -1.94
N LEU A 149 -1.31 -14.32 -1.07
CA LEU A 149 -0.32 -14.15 -0.01
C LEU A 149 1.08 -13.91 -0.58
N VAL A 150 1.51 -14.75 -1.52
CA VAL A 150 2.83 -14.62 -2.20
C VAL A 150 2.93 -13.27 -2.91
N GLY A 151 1.91 -12.88 -3.68
CA GLY A 151 1.89 -11.61 -4.39
C GLY A 151 1.91 -10.40 -3.45
N SER A 152 1.15 -10.46 -2.34
CA SER A 152 1.13 -9.39 -1.35
C SER A 152 2.49 -9.21 -0.66
N VAL A 153 3.18 -10.31 -0.35
CA VAL A 153 4.53 -10.25 0.25
C VAL A 153 5.55 -9.70 -0.76
N ILE A 154 5.58 -10.22 -1.99
CA ILE A 154 6.49 -9.74 -3.05
C ILE A 154 6.27 -8.24 -3.29
N SER A 155 5.04 -7.83 -3.58
CA SER A 155 4.74 -6.42 -3.90
C SER A 155 5.05 -5.48 -2.72
N SER A 156 4.87 -5.95 -1.49
CA SER A 156 5.20 -5.15 -0.31
C SER A 156 6.70 -5.02 -0.08
N GLU A 157 7.46 -6.11 -0.25
CA GLU A 157 8.93 -6.08 -0.06
C GLU A 157 9.64 -5.33 -1.19
N ASP A 158 9.19 -5.50 -2.44
CA ASP A 158 9.84 -4.90 -3.61
C ASP A 158 9.46 -3.44 -3.85
N ASN A 159 8.23 -3.02 -3.48
CA ASN A 159 7.71 -1.69 -3.79
C ASN A 159 7.31 -0.88 -2.54
N LEU A 160 6.42 -1.42 -1.69
CA LEU A 160 5.83 -0.64 -0.60
C LEU A 160 6.85 -0.25 0.47
N LEU A 161 7.61 -1.22 0.98
CA LEU A 161 8.59 -0.95 2.05
C LEU A 161 9.75 -0.05 1.59
N PRO A 162 10.30 -0.19 0.37
CA PRO A 162 11.26 0.78 -0.18
C PRO A 162 10.69 2.19 -0.31
N ALA A 163 9.48 2.37 -0.83
CA ALA A 163 8.83 3.67 -0.98
C ALA A 163 8.59 4.34 0.40
N LEU A 164 8.09 3.59 1.38
CA LEU A 164 7.90 4.09 2.74
C LEU A 164 9.23 4.41 3.44
N SER A 165 10.29 3.62 3.20
CA SER A 165 11.63 3.92 3.71
C SER A 165 12.20 5.19 3.11
N MET A 166 11.95 5.47 1.84
CA MET A 166 12.35 6.71 1.18
C MET A 166 11.61 7.90 1.80
N LEU A 167 10.30 7.78 2.01
CA LEU A 167 9.46 8.78 2.68
C LEU A 167 9.96 9.07 4.11
N GLU A 168 10.23 8.03 4.92
CA GLU A 168 10.77 8.19 6.28
C GLU A 168 12.09 8.96 6.26
N LYS A 169 13.03 8.58 5.38
CA LYS A 169 14.34 9.24 5.26
C LYS A 169 14.20 10.72 4.89
N SER A 170 13.33 11.07 3.95
CA SER A 170 13.08 12.46 3.56
C SER A 170 12.48 13.27 4.72
N LEU A 171 11.52 12.72 5.46
CA LEU A 171 10.96 13.36 6.66
C LEU A 171 11.99 13.56 7.76
N VAL A 172 12.90 12.60 7.99
CA VAL A 172 14.04 12.74 8.92
C VAL A 172 14.98 13.82 8.47
N ALA A 173 15.27 13.92 7.18
CA ALA A 173 16.12 14.97 6.62
C ALA A 173 15.49 16.36 6.83
N LYS A 174 14.19 16.52 6.57
CA LYS A 174 13.44 17.76 6.83
C LYS A 174 13.38 18.11 8.32
N ALA A 175 13.24 17.13 9.21
CA ALA A 175 13.29 17.34 10.65
C ALA A 175 14.66 17.94 11.09
N LYS A 176 15.76 17.50 10.49
CA LYS A 176 17.10 18.05 10.73
C LYS A 176 17.27 19.44 10.11
N GLU A 177 16.85 19.63 8.86
CA GLU A 177 16.91 20.91 8.14
C GLU A 177 16.18 22.01 8.91
N PHE A 178 14.99 21.70 9.42
CA PHE A 178 14.13 22.66 10.12
C PHE A 178 14.34 22.72 11.63
N HIS A 179 15.38 22.10 12.17
CA HIS A 179 15.59 21.97 13.62
C HIS A 179 15.71 23.29 14.36
N THR A 180 16.30 24.31 13.75
CA THR A 180 16.50 25.62 14.37
C THR A 180 15.31 26.56 14.23
N ILE A 181 14.37 26.28 13.37
CA ILE A 181 13.25 27.15 13.04
C ILE A 181 12.16 27.02 14.12
N ILE A 182 11.88 28.13 14.83
CA ILE A 182 10.84 28.19 15.87
C ILE A 182 9.59 28.82 15.28
N LYS A 183 8.46 28.16 15.45
CA LYS A 183 7.17 28.56 14.93
C LYS A 183 6.09 28.53 16.01
N VAL A 184 4.92 29.08 15.71
CA VAL A 184 3.70 28.89 16.51
C VAL A 184 3.27 27.43 16.43
N GLY A 185 3.17 26.75 17.57
CA GLY A 185 2.46 25.46 17.65
C GLY A 185 0.96 25.67 17.51
N ARG A 186 0.23 24.66 17.02
CA ARG A 186 -1.24 24.74 16.89
C ARG A 186 -1.89 23.49 17.47
N THR A 187 -2.90 23.73 18.30
CA THR A 187 -3.83 22.72 18.81
C THR A 187 -5.24 23.18 18.51
N HIS A 188 -6.15 22.31 18.10
CA HIS A 188 -7.49 22.69 17.63
C HIS A 188 -7.49 23.71 16.47
N LEU A 189 -6.44 23.77 15.66
CA LEU A 189 -6.14 24.80 14.66
C LEU A 189 -6.03 26.22 15.25
N GLN A 190 -5.91 26.36 16.57
CA GLN A 190 -5.70 27.62 17.28
C GLN A 190 -4.21 27.74 17.67
N ASP A 191 -3.75 28.99 17.81
CA ASP A 191 -2.39 29.28 18.25
C ASP A 191 -2.11 28.67 19.64
N ALA A 192 -0.96 27.99 19.74
CA ALA A 192 -0.49 27.39 20.96
C ALA A 192 0.95 27.87 21.27
N THR A 193 1.59 27.27 22.26
CA THR A 193 2.97 27.59 22.63
C THR A 193 3.94 27.24 21.48
N PRO A 194 5.12 27.88 21.44
CA PRO A 194 6.11 27.64 20.41
C PRO A 194 6.55 26.18 20.31
N ILE A 195 6.88 25.77 19.09
CA ILE A 195 7.49 24.49 18.75
C ILE A 195 8.58 24.72 17.70
N ARG A 196 9.54 23.83 17.58
CA ARG A 196 10.43 23.81 16.42
C ARG A 196 9.74 23.14 15.22
N LEU A 197 9.86 23.71 14.03
CA LEU A 197 9.33 23.06 12.81
C LEU A 197 9.94 21.66 12.63
N GLY A 198 11.23 21.49 12.97
CA GLY A 198 11.88 20.17 12.95
C GLY A 198 11.29 19.17 13.96
N GLN A 199 10.75 19.60 15.10
CA GLN A 199 10.03 18.70 16.04
C GLN A 199 8.72 18.18 15.42
N GLU A 200 7.99 19.03 14.70
CA GLU A 200 6.78 18.66 13.98
C GLU A 200 7.08 17.60 12.92
N PHE A 201 8.10 17.80 12.08
CA PHE A 201 8.55 16.82 11.08
C PHE A 201 9.13 15.53 11.71
N SER A 202 9.75 15.61 12.88
CA SER A 202 10.20 14.40 13.59
C SER A 202 9.03 13.52 14.05
N GLY A 203 7.90 14.14 14.39
CA GLY A 203 6.65 13.43 14.66
C GLY A 203 6.13 12.68 13.43
N TYR A 204 6.16 13.32 12.25
CA TYR A 204 5.77 12.69 11.00
C TYR A 204 6.68 11.50 10.64
N ALA A 205 7.98 11.67 10.75
CA ALA A 205 8.95 10.59 10.52
C ALA A 205 8.71 9.39 11.44
N SER A 206 8.40 9.66 12.72
CA SER A 206 8.09 8.61 13.70
C SER A 206 6.81 7.84 13.37
N MET A 207 5.78 8.52 12.83
CA MET A 207 4.54 7.85 12.38
C MET A 207 4.85 6.83 11.29
N ILE A 208 5.53 7.24 10.22
CA ILE A 208 5.87 6.37 9.09
C ILE A 208 6.79 5.22 9.52
N LYS A 209 7.79 5.48 10.36
CA LYS A 209 8.66 4.43 10.93
C LYS A 209 7.88 3.34 11.65
N ASN A 210 6.91 3.74 12.48
CA ASN A 210 6.07 2.81 13.22
C ASN A 210 5.13 2.02 12.28
N ASP A 211 4.63 2.68 11.20
CA ASP A 211 3.78 2.03 10.21
C ASP A 211 4.55 0.98 9.41
N ILE A 212 5.79 1.26 9.00
CA ILE A 212 6.69 0.27 8.39
C ILE A 212 6.83 -0.96 9.29
N SER A 213 7.03 -0.75 10.61
CA SER A 213 7.14 -1.86 11.56
C SER A 213 5.87 -2.70 11.65
N ARG A 214 4.68 -2.07 11.65
CA ARG A 214 3.38 -2.75 11.66
C ARG A 214 3.16 -3.58 10.39
N ILE A 215 3.44 -3.00 9.22
CA ILE A 215 3.33 -3.69 7.94
C ILE A 215 4.26 -4.91 7.91
N LYS A 216 5.53 -4.75 8.29
CA LYS A 216 6.48 -5.87 8.39
C LYS A 216 6.00 -6.98 9.33
N HIS A 217 5.31 -6.63 10.41
CA HIS A 217 4.73 -7.63 11.30
C HIS A 217 3.58 -8.40 10.64
N ALA A 218 2.68 -7.70 9.93
CA ALA A 218 1.58 -8.34 9.22
C ALA A 218 2.05 -9.23 8.05
N LEU A 219 3.12 -8.83 7.35
CA LEU A 219 3.71 -9.64 6.28
C LEU A 219 4.23 -10.99 6.75
N LYS A 220 4.66 -11.13 8.02
CA LYS A 220 5.06 -12.44 8.56
C LYS A 220 3.89 -13.43 8.61
N GLU A 221 2.67 -12.97 8.89
CA GLU A 221 1.47 -13.80 8.85
C GLU A 221 1.12 -14.19 7.41
N CYS A 222 1.35 -13.30 6.45
CA CYS A 222 1.15 -13.57 5.02
C CYS A 222 2.19 -14.56 4.43
N SER A 223 3.27 -14.82 5.13
CA SER A 223 4.31 -15.77 4.69
C SER A 223 3.97 -17.23 5.01
N ASP A 224 2.90 -17.52 5.74
CA ASP A 224 2.39 -18.85 6.01
C ASP A 224 1.34 -19.23 4.95
N LEU A 225 1.61 -20.27 4.15
CA LEU A 225 0.84 -20.61 2.96
C LEU A 225 -0.09 -21.82 3.17
N PRO A 226 -1.34 -21.78 2.65
CA PRO A 226 -2.28 -22.92 2.72
C PRO A 226 -2.05 -23.96 1.63
N VAL A 227 -1.02 -23.82 0.79
CA VAL A 227 -0.70 -24.71 -0.32
C VAL A 227 -0.59 -26.16 0.14
N GLY A 228 -1.07 -27.09 -0.69
CA GLY A 228 -1.19 -28.50 -0.33
C GLY A 228 -2.43 -28.85 0.49
N GLY A 229 -3.29 -27.88 0.86
CA GLY A 229 -4.57 -28.16 1.49
C GLY A 229 -5.61 -28.72 0.53
N THR A 230 -5.44 -28.47 -0.74
CA THR A 230 -6.32 -28.86 -1.84
C THR A 230 -7.78 -28.41 -1.63
N ALA A 231 -8.75 -29.29 -1.77
CA ALA A 231 -10.17 -28.93 -1.85
C ALA A 231 -10.74 -28.34 -0.55
N VAL A 232 -10.41 -28.93 0.61
CA VAL A 232 -11.01 -28.58 1.92
C VAL A 232 -9.98 -28.53 3.07
N GLY A 233 -8.68 -28.56 2.76
CA GLY A 233 -7.61 -28.50 3.76
C GLY A 233 -6.98 -29.83 4.14
N THR A 234 -7.53 -30.95 3.66
CA THR A 234 -7.08 -32.32 4.00
C THR A 234 -5.90 -32.81 3.16
N GLY A 235 -5.56 -32.11 2.07
CA GLY A 235 -4.48 -32.51 1.18
C GLY A 235 -4.82 -33.70 0.27
N ILE A 236 -6.09 -33.94 -0.04
CA ILE A 236 -6.48 -35.04 -0.94
C ILE A 236 -5.79 -34.90 -2.29
N ASN A 237 -5.30 -36.03 -2.82
CA ASN A 237 -4.55 -36.15 -4.08
C ASN A 237 -3.14 -35.50 -4.06
N THR A 238 -2.59 -35.16 -2.89
CA THR A 238 -1.17 -34.82 -2.73
C THR A 238 -0.40 -35.99 -2.14
N LEU A 239 0.91 -36.01 -2.33
CA LEU A 239 1.83 -36.89 -1.58
C LEU A 239 2.33 -36.15 -0.33
N SER A 240 2.72 -36.89 0.70
CA SER A 240 3.32 -36.30 1.91
C SER A 240 4.55 -35.44 1.56
N GLY A 241 4.67 -34.28 2.20
CA GLY A 241 5.74 -33.31 1.94
C GLY A 241 5.53 -32.44 0.68
N PHE A 242 4.38 -32.51 0.02
CA PHE A 242 4.07 -31.65 -1.14
C PHE A 242 4.09 -30.15 -0.75
N ASP A 243 3.47 -29.81 0.34
CA ASP A 243 3.37 -28.46 0.87
C ASP A 243 4.73 -27.87 1.30
N GLU A 244 5.56 -28.68 1.96
CA GLU A 244 6.93 -28.30 2.35
C GLU A 244 7.80 -28.01 1.14
N LEU A 245 7.76 -28.89 0.13
CA LEU A 245 8.48 -28.68 -1.13
C LEU A 245 7.96 -27.45 -1.89
N MET A 246 6.64 -27.23 -1.92
CA MET A 246 6.05 -26.04 -2.53
C MET A 246 6.56 -24.76 -1.88
N CYS A 247 6.52 -24.67 -0.56
CA CYS A 247 7.01 -23.49 0.17
C CYS A 247 8.52 -23.28 -0.03
N SER A 248 9.29 -24.38 -0.06
CA SER A 248 10.73 -24.31 -0.35
C SER A 248 11.01 -23.76 -1.74
N PHE A 249 10.33 -24.26 -2.78
CA PHE A 249 10.52 -23.78 -4.15
C PHE A 249 9.99 -22.35 -4.36
N ILE A 250 8.89 -21.96 -3.70
CA ILE A 250 8.40 -20.58 -3.73
C ILE A 250 9.43 -19.65 -3.08
N SER A 251 10.01 -20.07 -1.95
CA SER A 251 11.06 -19.28 -1.27
C SER A 251 12.32 -19.14 -2.11
N GLU A 252 12.75 -20.22 -2.77
CA GLU A 252 13.90 -20.21 -3.70
C GLU A 252 13.65 -19.27 -4.89
N GLU A 253 12.46 -19.34 -5.46
CA GLU A 253 12.08 -18.58 -6.66
C GLU A 253 11.98 -17.07 -6.40
N THR A 254 11.50 -16.70 -5.23
CA THR A 254 11.24 -15.29 -4.86
C THR A 254 12.36 -14.64 -4.06
N GLY A 255 13.26 -15.45 -3.48
CA GLY A 255 14.26 -14.97 -2.51
C GLY A 255 13.68 -14.55 -1.15
N LEU A 256 12.39 -14.82 -0.92
CA LEU A 256 11.67 -14.51 0.31
C LEU A 256 11.34 -15.78 1.08
N SER A 257 11.08 -15.69 2.40
CA SER A 257 10.78 -16.86 3.22
C SER A 257 9.29 -17.14 3.28
N PHE A 258 8.88 -18.33 2.84
CA PHE A 258 7.51 -18.82 2.96
C PHE A 258 7.49 -20.15 3.70
N ASN A 259 6.46 -20.39 4.50
CA ASN A 259 6.30 -21.56 5.34
C ASN A 259 4.96 -22.26 5.06
N VAL A 260 4.87 -23.52 5.44
CA VAL A 260 3.57 -24.19 5.50
C VAL A 260 2.80 -23.63 6.70
N CYS A 261 1.57 -23.23 6.48
CA CYS A 261 0.71 -22.74 7.58
C CYS A 261 0.43 -23.84 8.60
N LYS A 262 0.23 -23.43 9.85
CA LYS A 262 -0.08 -24.38 10.94
C LYS A 262 -1.42 -25.08 10.78
N ASN A 263 -2.39 -24.42 10.15
CA ASN A 263 -3.75 -24.93 9.97
C ASN A 263 -4.31 -24.50 8.60
N LYS A 264 -4.36 -25.48 7.68
CA LYS A 264 -4.89 -25.23 6.33
C LYS A 264 -6.40 -24.96 6.30
N PHE A 265 -7.15 -25.51 7.26
CA PHE A 265 -8.61 -25.30 7.36
C PHE A 265 -8.94 -23.85 7.65
N GLU A 266 -8.15 -23.20 8.49
CA GLU A 266 -8.28 -21.76 8.77
C GLU A 266 -8.04 -20.94 7.50
N LEU A 267 -6.89 -21.09 6.85
CA LEU A 267 -6.52 -20.25 5.70
C LEU A 267 -7.32 -20.54 4.42
N LEU A 268 -8.05 -21.67 4.35
CA LEU A 268 -9.01 -21.89 3.27
C LEU A 268 -10.36 -21.21 3.54
N SER A 269 -10.78 -21.10 4.79
CA SER A 269 -12.10 -20.57 5.17
C SER A 269 -12.07 -19.09 5.58
N SER A 270 -10.93 -18.57 6.01
CA SER A 270 -10.76 -17.16 6.38
C SER A 270 -9.63 -16.50 5.57
N GLN A 271 -9.55 -15.17 5.63
CA GLN A 271 -8.47 -14.38 5.02
C GLN A 271 -7.87 -13.40 6.04
N ASN A 272 -7.74 -13.83 7.30
CA ASN A 272 -7.34 -12.97 8.41
C ASN A 272 -5.96 -12.32 8.21
N ALA A 273 -4.97 -13.04 7.67
CA ALA A 273 -3.64 -12.50 7.39
C ALA A 273 -3.71 -11.31 6.41
N ILE A 274 -4.51 -11.45 5.32
CA ILE A 274 -4.71 -10.36 4.36
C ILE A 274 -5.53 -9.22 4.97
N SER A 275 -6.55 -9.52 5.77
CA SER A 275 -7.33 -8.49 6.48
C SER A 275 -6.45 -7.69 7.45
N ASN A 276 -5.53 -8.36 8.16
CA ASN A 276 -4.56 -7.69 9.02
C ASN A 276 -3.61 -6.79 8.20
N LEU A 277 -3.04 -7.30 7.10
CA LEU A 277 -2.18 -6.52 6.22
C LEU A 277 -2.92 -5.28 5.67
N SER A 278 -4.14 -5.45 5.18
CA SER A 278 -4.99 -4.36 4.69
C SER A 278 -5.22 -3.29 5.75
N ALA A 279 -5.53 -3.69 7.00
CA ALA A 279 -5.68 -2.76 8.11
C ALA A 279 -4.40 -1.96 8.40
N GLN A 280 -3.21 -2.58 8.32
CA GLN A 280 -1.95 -1.87 8.53
C GLN A 280 -1.63 -0.90 7.37
N ILE A 281 -1.94 -1.28 6.14
CA ILE A 281 -1.84 -0.40 4.95
C ILE A 281 -2.77 0.81 5.12
N ARG A 282 -4.01 0.61 5.53
CA ARG A 282 -4.98 1.69 5.82
C ARG A 282 -4.48 2.62 6.92
N ILE A 283 -3.88 2.09 8.00
CA ILE A 283 -3.30 2.91 9.08
C ILE A 283 -2.17 3.77 8.54
N CYS A 284 -1.26 3.20 7.74
CA CYS A 284 -0.16 3.92 7.12
C CYS A 284 -0.65 5.03 6.16
N ALA A 285 -1.62 4.70 5.30
CA ALA A 285 -2.25 5.68 4.42
C ALA A 285 -2.91 6.83 5.20
N GLY A 286 -3.54 6.52 6.35
CA GLY A 286 -4.09 7.51 7.28
C GLY A 286 -3.03 8.42 7.91
N SER A 287 -1.87 7.86 8.26
CA SER A 287 -0.72 8.64 8.72
C SER A 287 -0.21 9.60 7.64
N LEU A 288 -0.04 9.11 6.42
CA LEU A 288 0.40 9.93 5.29
C LEU A 288 -0.65 11.01 4.94
N ASN A 289 -1.94 10.67 4.98
CA ASN A 289 -3.03 11.64 4.81
C ASN A 289 -2.99 12.76 5.85
N LYS A 290 -2.71 12.44 7.12
CA LYS A 290 -2.54 13.44 8.19
C LYS A 290 -1.35 14.33 7.89
N ILE A 291 -0.21 13.79 7.51
CA ILE A 291 1.01 14.53 7.16
C ILE A 291 0.75 15.48 5.97
N ALA A 292 0.13 14.98 4.92
CA ALA A 292 -0.22 15.76 3.73
C ALA A 292 -1.17 16.92 4.07
N ASN A 293 -2.17 16.70 4.93
CA ASN A 293 -3.10 17.75 5.35
C ASN A 293 -2.40 18.82 6.19
N ASP A 294 -1.53 18.47 7.12
CA ASP A 294 -0.76 19.45 7.89
C ASP A 294 0.14 20.31 6.99
N ILE A 295 0.87 19.68 6.08
CA ILE A 295 1.73 20.37 5.11
C ILE A 295 0.90 21.31 4.24
N ARG A 296 -0.27 20.86 3.76
CA ARG A 296 -1.20 21.68 2.97
C ARG A 296 -1.71 22.89 3.73
N TRP A 297 -2.07 22.74 5.03
CA TRP A 297 -2.45 23.83 5.89
C TRP A 297 -1.31 24.82 6.12
N LEU A 298 -0.12 24.34 6.43
CA LEU A 298 1.05 25.19 6.65
C LEU A 298 1.48 25.96 5.38
N ALA A 299 1.21 25.41 4.20
CA ALA A 299 1.50 26.04 2.91
C ALA A 299 0.36 26.93 2.38
N CYS A 300 -0.80 26.95 3.02
CA CYS A 300 -1.96 27.65 2.47
C CYS A 300 -1.76 29.18 2.39
N GLY A 301 -2.24 29.75 1.33
CA GLY A 301 -2.12 31.20 1.03
C GLY A 301 -1.40 31.45 -0.30
N PRO A 302 -0.18 32.04 -0.32
CA PRO A 302 0.74 32.37 0.80
C PRO A 302 0.44 33.69 1.50
N MET A 303 -0.29 34.62 0.89
CA MET A 303 -0.49 35.98 1.44
C MET A 303 -1.62 36.04 2.47
N ALA A 304 -2.75 35.41 2.17
CA ALA A 304 -3.97 35.44 2.99
C ALA A 304 -4.19 34.18 3.84
N GLY A 305 -3.18 33.32 3.97
CA GLY A 305 -3.23 32.10 4.76
C GLY A 305 -2.06 31.97 5.73
N ILE A 306 -1.80 30.75 6.20
CA ILE A 306 -0.73 30.46 7.17
C ILE A 306 0.65 30.75 6.55
N GLY A 307 0.92 30.21 5.34
CA GLY A 307 2.07 30.54 4.52
C GLY A 307 3.44 30.22 5.14
N GLU A 308 3.52 29.27 6.08
CA GLU A 308 4.76 28.89 6.78
C GLU A 308 5.63 27.94 6.00
N LEU A 309 5.04 27.20 5.03
CA LEU A 309 5.76 26.33 4.11
C LEU A 309 5.60 26.79 2.66
N ILE A 310 6.58 26.48 1.83
CA ILE A 310 6.60 26.75 0.40
C ILE A 310 6.72 25.40 -0.31
N LEU A 311 5.68 25.02 -1.04
CA LEU A 311 5.63 23.82 -1.86
C LEU A 311 6.39 24.05 -3.18
N PRO A 312 6.99 23.02 -3.78
CA PRO A 312 7.52 23.09 -5.13
C PRO A 312 6.40 23.37 -6.14
N SER A 313 6.74 24.12 -7.19
CA SER A 313 5.82 24.43 -8.30
C SER A 313 6.05 23.44 -9.43
N ASN A 314 5.29 22.34 -9.45
CA ASN A 314 5.47 21.25 -10.40
C ASN A 314 4.65 21.47 -11.69
N GLU A 315 3.55 22.22 -11.60
CA GLU A 315 2.62 22.48 -12.70
C GLU A 315 1.87 23.80 -12.52
N PRO A 316 1.29 24.38 -13.58
CA PRO A 316 0.40 25.54 -13.46
C PRO A 316 -0.83 25.19 -12.63
N GLY A 317 -1.04 25.90 -11.52
CA GLY A 317 -2.12 25.59 -10.56
C GLY A 317 -3.51 26.10 -10.96
N SER A 318 -3.64 26.90 -12.04
CA SER A 318 -4.92 27.44 -12.49
C SER A 318 -4.87 27.88 -13.95
N SER A 319 -5.96 27.65 -14.68
CA SER A 319 -6.11 28.12 -16.06
C SER A 319 -6.42 29.62 -16.17
N ILE A 320 -6.88 30.26 -15.07
CA ILE A 320 -7.33 31.67 -15.08
C ILE A 320 -6.64 32.54 -14.01
N MET A 321 -5.85 31.97 -13.08
CA MET A 321 -5.12 32.68 -12.02
C MET A 321 -3.61 32.46 -12.20
N PRO A 322 -2.92 33.33 -12.96
CA PRO A 322 -1.49 33.18 -13.20
C PRO A 322 -0.66 33.15 -11.90
N GLY A 323 0.29 32.24 -11.78
CA GLY A 323 1.17 32.11 -10.63
C GLY A 323 0.58 31.39 -9.41
N LYS A 324 -0.66 30.89 -9.51
CA LYS A 324 -1.24 30.05 -8.43
C LYS A 324 -0.56 28.68 -8.39
N VAL A 325 -0.07 28.28 -7.23
CA VAL A 325 0.49 26.95 -6.95
C VAL A 325 -0.47 26.21 -6.02
N ASN A 326 -0.90 25.01 -6.41
CA ASN A 326 -1.79 24.16 -5.61
C ASN A 326 -0.99 23.06 -4.89
N PRO A 327 -1.49 22.55 -3.76
CA PRO A 327 -0.87 21.44 -3.03
C PRO A 327 -1.25 20.08 -3.65
N THR A 328 -1.02 19.90 -4.96
CA THR A 328 -1.55 18.79 -5.78
C THR A 328 -1.12 17.42 -5.29
N GLN A 329 0.13 17.29 -4.83
CA GLN A 329 0.61 16.04 -4.24
C GLN A 329 -0.11 15.70 -2.92
N CYS A 330 -0.45 16.69 -2.11
CA CYS A 330 -1.26 16.47 -0.90
C CYS A 330 -2.69 16.01 -1.25
N GLU A 331 -3.26 16.57 -2.32
CA GLU A 331 -4.58 16.17 -2.82
C GLU A 331 -4.58 14.75 -3.37
N ALA A 332 -3.53 14.35 -4.09
CA ALA A 332 -3.34 12.98 -4.53
C ALA A 332 -3.28 11.99 -3.34
N VAL A 333 -2.52 12.32 -2.30
CA VAL A 333 -2.49 11.52 -1.05
C VAL A 333 -3.88 11.37 -0.45
N ASN A 334 -4.68 12.46 -0.39
CA ASN A 334 -6.02 12.40 0.17
C ASN A 334 -6.96 11.48 -0.64
N MET A 335 -6.86 11.50 -1.98
CA MET A 335 -7.65 10.63 -2.85
C MET A 335 -7.23 9.16 -2.72
N VAL A 336 -5.93 8.87 -2.70
CA VAL A 336 -5.41 7.52 -2.48
C VAL A 336 -5.85 6.97 -1.12
N TYR A 337 -5.80 7.79 -0.06
CA TYR A 337 -6.31 7.37 1.25
C TYR A 337 -7.80 7.01 1.21
N ALA A 338 -8.62 7.79 0.52
CA ALA A 338 -10.05 7.50 0.36
C ALA A 338 -10.28 6.17 -0.38
N GLN A 339 -9.50 5.87 -1.44
CA GLN A 339 -9.58 4.60 -2.16
C GLN A 339 -9.18 3.43 -1.27
N ILE A 340 -8.05 3.54 -0.54
CA ILE A 340 -7.57 2.50 0.37
C ILE A 340 -8.57 2.23 1.51
N LEU A 341 -9.28 3.24 2.01
CA LEU A 341 -10.38 3.04 2.98
C LEU A 341 -11.50 2.15 2.40
N GLY A 342 -11.88 2.39 1.15
CA GLY A 342 -12.87 1.56 0.47
C GLY A 342 -12.39 0.13 0.27
N ASN A 343 -11.15 -0.04 -0.14
CA ASN A 343 -10.53 -1.35 -0.32
C ASN A 343 -10.43 -2.13 1.00
N ASP A 344 -10.00 -1.47 2.09
CA ASP A 344 -9.91 -2.11 3.41
C ASP A 344 -11.29 -2.55 3.92
N ALA A 345 -12.32 -1.73 3.73
CA ALA A 345 -13.70 -2.11 4.06
C ALA A 345 -14.15 -3.35 3.25
N THR A 346 -13.79 -3.42 1.97
CA THR A 346 -14.07 -4.56 1.10
C THR A 346 -13.34 -5.81 1.57
N VAL A 347 -12.03 -5.72 1.82
CA VAL A 347 -11.20 -6.84 2.30
C VAL A 347 -11.71 -7.35 3.64
N ASN A 348 -12.05 -6.45 4.56
CA ASN A 348 -12.51 -6.81 5.90
C ASN A 348 -13.87 -7.53 5.84
N TYR A 349 -14.84 -6.99 5.10
CA TYR A 349 -16.13 -7.65 4.89
C TYR A 349 -15.93 -9.01 4.23
N ALA A 350 -15.22 -9.06 3.12
CA ALA A 350 -15.03 -10.27 2.32
C ALA A 350 -14.21 -11.34 3.10
N GLY A 351 -13.18 -10.93 3.85
CA GLY A 351 -12.33 -11.84 4.61
C GLY A 351 -13.05 -12.61 5.70
N THR A 352 -14.08 -12.00 6.30
CA THR A 352 -14.86 -12.57 7.41
C THR A 352 -16.11 -13.37 6.96
N ASN A 353 -16.44 -13.39 5.67
CA ASN A 353 -17.64 -14.03 5.12
C ASN A 353 -17.37 -15.40 4.46
N GLY A 354 -16.38 -16.15 4.96
CA GLY A 354 -16.20 -17.55 4.61
C GLY A 354 -17.31 -18.43 5.20
N ASN A 355 -17.64 -19.52 4.51
CA ASN A 355 -18.62 -20.49 4.97
C ASN A 355 -18.00 -21.88 4.99
N PHE A 356 -18.04 -22.54 6.14
CA PHE A 356 -17.42 -23.84 6.37
C PHE A 356 -15.95 -23.83 5.94
N GLU A 357 -15.56 -24.63 4.95
CA GLU A 357 -14.17 -24.86 4.55
C GLU A 357 -13.68 -23.90 3.44
N LEU A 358 -14.48 -22.90 3.03
CA LEU A 358 -14.10 -22.02 1.92
C LEU A 358 -14.57 -20.58 2.08
N ASN A 359 -13.64 -19.65 1.89
CA ASN A 359 -13.98 -18.27 1.61
C ASN A 359 -14.20 -18.10 0.08
N THR A 360 -15.34 -17.55 -0.30
CA THR A 360 -15.76 -17.35 -1.70
C THR A 360 -15.81 -15.88 -2.14
N TYR A 361 -14.94 -15.04 -1.58
CA TYR A 361 -14.75 -13.63 -1.94
C TYR A 361 -13.32 -13.34 -2.43
N ARG A 362 -12.53 -14.36 -2.68
CA ARG A 362 -11.08 -14.26 -2.94
C ARG A 362 -10.68 -13.35 -4.11
N PRO A 363 -11.38 -13.36 -5.27
CA PRO A 363 -11.01 -12.47 -6.37
C PRO A 363 -11.09 -10.99 -6.02
N ILE A 364 -12.12 -10.56 -5.30
CA ILE A 364 -12.23 -9.14 -4.88
C ILE A 364 -11.25 -8.80 -3.76
N ILE A 365 -10.94 -9.74 -2.85
CA ILE A 365 -9.88 -9.56 -1.85
C ILE A 365 -8.53 -9.35 -2.53
N ALA A 366 -8.22 -10.18 -3.53
CA ALA A 366 -6.98 -10.07 -4.31
C ALA A 366 -6.85 -8.70 -4.99
N SER A 367 -7.88 -8.28 -5.73
CA SER A 367 -7.88 -6.98 -6.40
C SER A 367 -7.70 -5.83 -5.41
N SER A 368 -8.48 -5.80 -4.32
CA SER A 368 -8.45 -4.71 -3.34
C SER A 368 -7.12 -4.59 -2.59
N ILE A 369 -6.51 -5.72 -2.19
CA ILE A 369 -5.24 -5.67 -1.47
C ILE A 369 -4.08 -5.26 -2.39
N HIS A 370 -4.02 -5.81 -3.62
CA HIS A 370 -2.95 -5.46 -4.57
C HIS A 370 -3.03 -4.01 -5.01
N GLU A 371 -4.25 -3.50 -5.31
CA GLU A 371 -4.46 -2.07 -5.60
C GLU A 371 -4.00 -1.18 -4.44
N SER A 372 -4.33 -1.56 -3.18
CA SER A 372 -3.92 -0.78 -2.01
C SER A 372 -2.41 -0.74 -1.81
N ILE A 373 -1.70 -1.85 -2.04
CA ILE A 373 -0.24 -1.92 -1.97
C ILE A 373 0.37 -1.01 -3.05
N SER A 374 -0.12 -1.11 -4.29
CA SER A 374 0.37 -0.31 -5.43
C SER A 374 0.17 1.18 -5.19
N LEU A 375 -1.06 1.59 -4.89
CA LEU A 375 -1.41 3.00 -4.68
C LEU A 375 -0.63 3.63 -3.53
N LEU A 376 -0.46 2.93 -2.39
CA LEU A 376 0.31 3.46 -1.27
C LEU A 376 1.80 3.58 -1.61
N SER A 377 2.35 2.62 -2.36
CA SER A 377 3.75 2.67 -2.82
C SER A 377 3.98 3.87 -3.71
N GLU A 378 3.16 4.01 -4.75
CA GLU A 378 3.26 5.05 -5.77
C GLU A 378 3.07 6.45 -5.18
N VAL A 379 2.07 6.62 -4.31
CA VAL A 379 1.82 7.93 -3.72
C VAL A 379 2.88 8.31 -2.68
N ALA A 380 3.45 7.35 -1.94
CA ALA A 380 4.54 7.62 -1.00
C ALA A 380 5.80 8.07 -1.74
N GLU A 381 6.13 7.45 -2.87
CA GLU A 381 7.24 7.85 -3.73
C GLU A 381 6.98 9.22 -4.36
N SER A 382 5.84 9.39 -5.01
CA SER A 382 5.47 10.66 -5.66
C SER A 382 5.46 11.84 -4.69
N PHE A 383 4.87 11.67 -3.51
CA PHE A 383 4.82 12.70 -2.48
C PHE A 383 6.22 13.06 -1.96
N THR A 384 7.09 12.06 -1.82
CA THR A 384 8.48 12.29 -1.41
C THR A 384 9.22 13.13 -2.44
N LEU A 385 9.24 12.69 -3.70
CA LEU A 385 10.02 13.32 -4.76
C LEU A 385 9.46 14.69 -5.18
N ASN A 386 8.12 14.80 -5.26
CA ASN A 386 7.48 15.97 -5.86
C ASN A 386 6.93 16.98 -4.83
N ALA A 387 6.93 16.64 -3.54
CA ALA A 387 6.52 17.58 -2.49
C ALA A 387 7.61 17.79 -1.44
N LEU A 388 8.05 16.70 -0.74
CA LEU A 388 8.94 16.83 0.42
C LEU A 388 10.35 17.29 0.05
N ASP A 389 10.95 16.74 -0.99
CA ASP A 389 12.35 17.04 -1.34
C ASP A 389 12.52 18.50 -1.74
N GLY A 390 11.51 19.10 -2.38
CA GLY A 390 11.49 20.52 -2.74
C GLY A 390 10.88 21.47 -1.69
N LEU A 391 10.37 20.94 -0.56
CA LEU A 391 9.68 21.72 0.47
C LEU A 391 10.65 22.66 1.20
N LYS A 392 10.24 23.93 1.36
CA LYS A 392 11.04 24.97 2.06
C LYS A 392 10.23 25.62 3.18
N ALA A 393 10.92 26.07 4.22
CA ALA A 393 10.34 26.90 5.25
C ALA A 393 10.29 28.37 4.79
N ASN A 394 9.17 29.05 5.00
CA ASN A 394 9.06 30.50 4.85
C ASN A 394 9.41 31.17 6.18
N GLU A 395 10.70 31.25 6.48
CA GLU A 395 11.20 31.74 7.77
C GLU A 395 10.70 33.15 8.11
N LYS A 396 10.54 34.02 7.09
CA LYS A 396 9.98 35.37 7.29
C LYS A 396 8.56 35.29 7.82
N LYS A 397 7.69 34.51 7.18
CA LYS A 397 6.30 34.36 7.59
C LYS A 397 6.16 33.64 8.94
N ILE A 398 6.99 32.62 9.17
CA ILE A 398 7.08 31.93 10.45
C ILE A 398 7.39 32.90 11.58
N LYS A 399 8.41 33.77 11.38
CA LYS A 399 8.78 34.78 12.37
C LYS A 399 7.67 35.82 12.60
N GLU A 400 7.04 36.32 11.54
CA GLU A 400 5.91 37.25 11.64
C GLU A 400 4.74 36.67 12.45
N ASN A 401 4.42 35.39 12.22
CA ASN A 401 3.37 34.69 12.95
C ASN A 401 3.77 34.49 14.43
N LEU A 402 5.00 34.10 14.69
CA LEU A 402 5.51 33.90 16.06
C LEU A 402 5.51 35.20 16.87
N ASP A 403 5.98 36.30 16.28
CA ASP A 403 6.05 37.61 16.94
C ASP A 403 4.65 38.15 17.31
N LYS A 404 3.60 37.74 16.57
CA LYS A 404 2.20 38.10 16.83
C LYS A 404 1.48 37.15 17.81
N SER A 405 2.07 36.00 18.12
CA SER A 405 1.40 34.99 18.96
C SER A 405 1.19 35.48 20.39
N LEU A 406 -0.06 35.49 20.80
CA LEU A 406 -0.44 35.83 22.19
C LEU A 406 -0.02 34.71 23.17
N MET A 407 0.22 33.49 22.70
CA MET A 407 0.56 32.35 23.54
C MET A 407 2.01 32.42 24.09
N LEU A 408 2.81 33.33 23.61
CA LEU A 408 4.11 33.69 24.22
C LEU A 408 3.97 34.17 25.67
N VAL A 409 2.80 34.67 26.03
CA VAL A 409 2.44 35.06 27.41
C VAL A 409 2.59 33.91 28.41
N THR A 410 2.53 32.66 27.95
CA THR A 410 2.71 31.47 28.80
C THR A 410 4.05 31.48 29.54
N ALA A 411 5.09 32.08 28.96
CA ALA A 411 6.40 32.23 29.63
C ALA A 411 6.35 33.15 30.85
N LEU A 412 5.38 34.06 30.92
CA LEU A 412 5.21 35.01 32.00
C LEU A 412 4.51 34.40 33.24
N ALA A 413 3.60 33.46 33.04
CA ALA A 413 2.77 32.90 34.11
C ALA A 413 3.56 32.38 35.33
N PRO A 414 4.72 31.72 35.20
CA PRO A 414 5.52 31.32 36.37
C PRO A 414 6.14 32.49 37.17
N LYS A 415 6.20 33.71 36.58
CA LYS A 415 6.85 34.89 37.20
C LYS A 415 5.82 35.85 37.80
N ILE A 416 4.71 36.09 37.09
CA ILE A 416 3.74 37.11 37.47
C ILE A 416 2.36 36.52 37.86
N GLY A 417 2.18 35.20 37.72
CA GLY A 417 0.90 34.52 37.97
C GLY A 417 0.04 34.41 36.69
N TYR A 418 -0.86 33.42 36.66
CA TYR A 418 -1.73 33.13 35.53
C TYR A 418 -2.67 34.26 35.16
N GLU A 419 -3.30 34.89 36.19
CA GLU A 419 -4.30 35.93 35.97
C GLU A 419 -3.72 37.19 35.30
N LYS A 420 -2.57 37.68 35.76
CA LYS A 420 -1.87 38.81 35.14
C LYS A 420 -1.40 38.49 33.72
N ALA A 421 -0.93 37.26 33.48
CA ALA A 421 -0.57 36.81 32.15
C ALA A 421 -1.81 36.81 31.21
N ALA A 422 -2.94 36.31 31.67
CA ALA A 422 -4.21 36.34 30.93
C ALA A 422 -4.70 37.76 30.65
N GLU A 423 -4.55 38.69 31.61
CA GLU A 423 -4.90 40.10 31.43
C GLU A 423 -4.04 40.75 30.33
N ILE A 424 -2.75 40.49 30.31
CA ILE A 424 -1.84 40.97 29.25
C ILE A 424 -2.30 40.46 27.86
N ALA A 425 -2.60 39.17 27.72
CA ALA A 425 -3.07 38.61 26.46
C ALA A 425 -4.40 39.20 25.99
N LYS A 426 -5.39 39.33 26.91
CA LYS A 426 -6.70 39.91 26.60
C LYS A 426 -6.58 41.35 26.15
N LYS A 427 -5.77 42.17 26.82
CA LYS A 427 -5.56 43.60 26.45
C LYS A 427 -4.85 43.67 25.10
N ALA A 428 -3.80 42.86 24.89
CA ALA A 428 -3.06 42.82 23.62
C ALA A 428 -3.99 42.51 22.44
N LEU A 429 -4.87 41.51 22.58
CA LEU A 429 -5.87 41.19 21.57
C LEU A 429 -6.89 42.30 21.34
N LYS A 430 -7.45 42.83 22.41
CA LYS A 430 -8.52 43.87 22.35
C LYS A 430 -8.02 45.15 21.68
N GLU A 431 -6.79 45.55 21.98
CA GLU A 431 -6.23 46.84 21.52
C GLU A 431 -5.32 46.66 20.28
N ASN A 432 -5.18 45.44 19.77
CA ASN A 432 -4.29 45.09 18.65
C ASN A 432 -2.84 45.61 18.84
N ILE A 433 -2.30 45.40 20.03
CA ILE A 433 -0.93 45.77 20.43
C ILE A 433 -0.12 44.53 20.78
N SER A 434 1.21 44.64 20.82
CA SER A 434 2.06 43.54 21.24
C SER A 434 1.89 43.18 22.73
N LEU A 435 2.20 41.93 23.08
CA LEU A 435 2.23 41.49 24.49
C LEU A 435 3.16 42.36 25.33
N LYS A 436 4.29 42.80 24.80
CA LYS A 436 5.26 43.68 25.45
C LYS A 436 4.62 45.05 25.77
N GLN A 437 3.94 45.67 24.79
CA GLN A 437 3.23 46.92 24.98
C GLN A 437 2.10 46.77 26.00
N SER A 438 1.35 45.69 25.94
CA SER A 438 0.27 45.40 26.88
C SER A 438 0.78 45.24 28.33
N ALA A 439 1.87 44.49 28.51
CA ALA A 439 2.49 44.25 29.82
C ALA A 439 2.96 45.58 30.46
N LYS A 440 3.58 46.46 29.66
CA LYS A 440 4.00 47.79 30.08
C LYS A 440 2.82 48.67 30.44
N ALA A 441 1.79 48.73 29.60
CA ALA A 441 0.60 49.56 29.81
C ALA A 441 -0.20 49.16 31.07
N LEU A 442 -0.15 47.85 31.43
CA LEU A 442 -0.76 47.34 32.67
C LEU A 442 0.14 47.53 33.91
N GLY A 443 1.39 47.97 33.73
CA GLY A 443 2.31 48.15 34.83
C GLY A 443 2.83 46.81 35.45
N HIS A 444 2.65 45.68 34.73
CA HIS A 444 3.06 44.39 35.24
C HIS A 444 4.53 44.08 35.01
N LEU A 445 5.11 44.56 33.92
CA LEU A 445 6.52 44.37 33.54
C LEU A 445 7.02 45.55 32.72
N SER A 446 8.29 45.93 32.91
CA SER A 446 9.01 46.76 31.96
C SER A 446 9.34 46.01 30.67
N GLU A 447 9.66 46.71 29.59
CA GLU A 447 10.02 46.09 28.32
C GLU A 447 11.31 45.20 28.47
N GLN A 448 12.27 45.64 29.28
CA GLN A 448 13.49 44.90 29.55
C GLN A 448 13.23 43.61 30.33
N GLU A 449 12.33 43.61 31.30
CA GLU A 449 11.92 42.43 32.04
C GLU A 449 11.14 41.45 31.13
N PHE A 450 10.28 41.95 30.29
CA PHE A 450 9.54 41.14 29.30
C PHE A 450 10.54 40.42 28.38
N ASP A 451 11.53 41.10 27.79
CA ASP A 451 12.51 40.51 26.87
C ASP A 451 13.44 39.52 27.55
N LYS A 452 13.68 39.64 28.85
CA LYS A 452 14.42 38.65 29.62
C LYS A 452 13.65 37.34 29.84
N ILE A 453 12.31 37.41 29.96
CA ILE A 453 11.48 36.28 30.30
C ILE A 453 10.94 35.58 29.04
N VAL A 454 10.46 36.35 28.09
CA VAL A 454 9.82 35.81 26.87
C VAL A 454 10.85 35.53 25.81
N LYS A 455 11.35 34.30 25.83
CA LYS A 455 12.33 33.77 24.88
C LYS A 455 11.78 32.52 24.25
N PRO A 456 11.25 32.57 23.02
CA PRO A 456 10.65 31.43 22.35
C PRO A 456 11.57 30.20 22.29
N GLU A 457 12.87 30.42 22.16
CA GLU A 457 13.88 29.35 22.14
C GLU A 457 13.98 28.55 23.45
N LEU A 458 13.54 29.11 24.56
CA LEU A 458 13.50 28.45 25.87
C LEU A 458 12.14 27.79 26.16
N MET A 459 11.17 27.95 25.24
CA MET A 459 9.81 27.39 25.38
C MET A 459 9.61 26.06 24.63
N VAL A 460 10.60 25.62 23.90
CA VAL A 460 10.50 24.43 22.99
C VAL A 460 11.10 23.16 23.58
N ALA A 461 11.44 23.16 24.85
CA ALA A 461 11.97 22.01 25.58
C ALA A 461 11.72 22.18 27.10
N PRO A 462 11.76 21.09 27.89
CA PRO A 462 11.75 21.17 29.34
C PRO A 462 12.90 22.04 29.86
N LYS A 463 12.65 22.79 30.93
CA LYS A 463 13.73 23.54 31.59
C LYS A 463 14.78 22.55 32.15
N LYS A 464 16.03 22.84 31.96
CA LYS A 464 17.07 22.10 32.66
C LYS A 464 16.96 22.39 34.16
N ALA A 465 17.05 21.34 34.96
CA ALA A 465 17.05 21.43 36.42
C ALA A 465 18.26 22.20 36.92
#